data_940f91f484a65d4e1217367810f33279
#
_entry.id   940f91f484a65d4e1217367810f33279
#
_cell.length_a   1.000
_cell.length_b   1.000
_cell.length_c   1.000
_cell.angle_alpha   90.00
_cell.angle_beta   90.00
_cell.angle_gamma   90.00
#
_symmetry.space_group_name_H-M   'P 1'
#
loop_
_entity.id
_entity.type
_entity.pdbx_description
1 polymer ?
#
loop_
_entity_poly.entity_id
_entity_poly.type
_entity_poly.pdbx_seq_one_letter_code
_entity_poly.pdbx_strand_id
1 'polypeptide(L)'
;MYATGPQSGSALEGDLVVVSNGDPTINPRHPERWGVFDEWAKQLHDRGIQSISGRLIGDDNAFAEPGWGIGWAWDDLSEGYGAPVGGLQYNENQVELLIGPGLDAGTPAIVSVSPPDSGIRVESSVVTVAAEQPSRLSIHRAPGSLALRISGQVAAGATAITELAAVPNPTLLYLNALRAALLRHGIIVGATIDIDDLQAKPDYSTASVLIEDRSAPLSSIIDVCLKWSRNEYAETLLYSLAPTPVEATAEAGLEVVRDTLRSWGVAPELYIARDGSGLSRNDYASPDAFIGVLTHMWKDPRHMLPFRDAQPFAGTNGTLSNRLRNTVAFERVWAKTGSMSNVRSLSGYLMTLDEEPIAFSFMSTGFRVPAAQIDATMDEALVRLVKFPRELHEE
;
A
#
# COMPACT_ATOMS: atom_id res chain seq x y z
N MET A 1 18.35 -12.58 5.60
CA MET A 1 18.97 -12.14 6.87
C MET A 1 20.41 -12.59 6.93
N TYR A 2 21.28 -11.72 7.41
CA TYR A 2 22.71 -11.91 7.48
C TYR A 2 23.19 -11.81 8.93
N ALA A 3 24.13 -12.67 9.32
CA ALA A 3 24.89 -12.55 10.55
C ALA A 3 26.26 -11.93 10.26
N THR A 4 26.65 -10.89 10.97
CA THR A 4 27.96 -10.23 10.79
C THR A 4 29.08 -10.87 11.59
N GLY A 5 28.77 -11.85 12.44
CA GLY A 5 29.72 -12.57 13.23
C GLY A 5 29.36 -14.06 13.38
N PRO A 6 30.25 -14.86 14.04
CA PRO A 6 30.02 -16.30 14.19
C PRO A 6 28.99 -16.61 15.29
N GLN A 7 28.43 -17.81 15.24
CA GLN A 7 27.68 -18.37 16.35
C GLN A 7 28.62 -19.03 17.36
N SER A 8 28.50 -18.61 18.62
CA SER A 8 29.26 -19.16 19.77
C SER A 8 28.28 -19.71 20.80
N GLY A 9 28.14 -21.02 20.87
CA GLY A 9 27.09 -21.66 21.69
C GLY A 9 25.69 -21.23 21.22
N SER A 10 24.90 -20.62 22.09
CA SER A 10 23.56 -20.08 21.78
C SER A 10 23.55 -18.57 21.43
N ALA A 11 24.72 -17.94 21.39
CA ALA A 11 24.83 -16.53 21.04
C ALA A 11 25.34 -16.35 19.61
N LEU A 12 24.68 -15.46 18.85
CA LEU A 12 25.21 -14.90 17.62
C LEU A 12 26.07 -13.69 17.99
N GLU A 13 27.38 -13.78 17.71
CA GLU A 13 28.32 -12.68 17.96
C GLU A 13 28.21 -11.65 16.84
N GLY A 14 27.90 -10.40 17.18
CA GLY A 14 27.71 -9.32 16.19
C GLY A 14 26.27 -9.00 15.89
N ASP A 15 26.01 -8.35 14.76
CA ASP A 15 24.69 -7.85 14.35
C ASP A 15 23.91 -8.88 13.52
N LEU A 16 22.60 -8.84 13.62
CA LEU A 16 21.68 -9.48 12.66
C LEU A 16 21.18 -8.40 11.71
N VAL A 17 21.44 -8.57 10.41
CA VAL A 17 21.04 -7.61 9.38
C VAL A 17 19.93 -8.20 8.51
N VAL A 18 18.85 -7.46 8.34
CA VAL A 18 17.77 -7.80 7.40
C VAL A 18 17.91 -6.89 6.18
N VAL A 19 18.05 -7.50 5.02
CA VAL A 19 18.10 -6.81 3.72
C VAL A 19 16.87 -7.20 2.94
N SER A 20 16.17 -6.26 2.34
CA SER A 20 15.03 -6.53 1.47
C SER A 20 15.01 -5.55 0.30
N ASN A 21 14.42 -5.99 -0.80
CA ASN A 21 14.28 -5.24 -2.05
C ASN A 21 12.80 -4.89 -2.37
N GLY A 22 11.99 -4.67 -1.33
CA GLY A 22 10.62 -4.23 -1.49
C GLY A 22 9.62 -5.39 -1.57
N ASP A 23 9.34 -6.06 -0.46
CA ASP A 23 8.24 -7.03 -0.35
C ASP A 23 7.04 -6.37 0.36
N PRO A 24 5.94 -6.00 -0.35
CA PRO A 24 4.77 -5.38 0.25
C PRO A 24 3.84 -6.40 0.91
N THR A 25 4.16 -7.73 0.88
CA THR A 25 3.19 -8.77 1.21
C THR A 25 3.18 -9.19 2.69
N ILE A 26 4.05 -8.63 3.53
CA ILE A 26 4.06 -8.92 4.98
C ILE A 26 2.99 -8.07 5.69
N ASN A 27 1.73 -8.42 5.48
CA ASN A 27 0.57 -7.74 6.05
C ASN A 27 -0.67 -8.66 6.06
N PRO A 28 -1.79 -8.30 6.75
CA PRO A 28 -2.98 -9.14 6.87
C PRO A 28 -3.72 -9.46 5.56
N ARG A 29 -3.44 -8.77 4.44
CA ARG A 29 -4.04 -9.07 3.13
C ARG A 29 -3.43 -10.29 2.47
N HIS A 30 -2.26 -10.71 2.96
CA HIS A 30 -1.56 -11.94 2.60
C HIS A 30 -1.45 -12.83 3.85
N PRO A 31 -2.54 -13.55 4.23
CA PRO A 31 -2.56 -14.33 5.47
C PRO A 31 -1.42 -15.36 5.56
N GLU A 32 -0.97 -15.89 4.40
CA GLU A 32 0.15 -16.82 4.27
C GLU A 32 1.51 -16.17 4.57
N ARG A 33 1.59 -14.84 4.52
CA ARG A 33 2.81 -14.07 4.78
C ARG A 33 2.79 -13.37 6.15
N TRP A 34 1.61 -13.18 6.73
CA TRP A 34 1.45 -12.40 7.96
C TRP A 34 2.21 -12.96 9.16
N GLY A 35 2.41 -14.27 9.23
CA GLY A 35 3.18 -14.94 10.29
C GLY A 35 4.67 -15.13 10.01
N VAL A 36 5.21 -14.60 8.92
CA VAL A 36 6.58 -14.89 8.46
C VAL A 36 7.67 -14.54 9.48
N PHE A 37 7.49 -13.50 10.29
CA PHE A 37 8.46 -13.14 11.33
C PHE A 37 8.55 -14.19 12.44
N ASP A 38 7.45 -14.82 12.82
CA ASP A 38 7.45 -15.92 13.78
C ASP A 38 8.09 -17.17 13.16
N GLU A 39 7.91 -17.42 11.88
CA GLU A 39 8.61 -18.50 11.16
C GLU A 39 10.12 -18.28 11.11
N TRP A 40 10.57 -17.06 10.83
CA TRP A 40 12.00 -16.72 10.85
C TRP A 40 12.58 -16.82 12.26
N ALA A 41 11.88 -16.30 13.26
CA ALA A 41 12.30 -16.42 14.65
C ALA A 41 12.43 -17.89 15.09
N LYS A 42 11.46 -18.72 14.71
CA LYS A 42 11.51 -20.17 14.94
C LYS A 42 12.72 -20.81 14.25
N GLN A 43 13.01 -20.48 12.98
CA GLN A 43 14.15 -21.02 12.25
C GLN A 43 15.50 -20.65 12.94
N LEU A 44 15.62 -19.42 13.44
CA LEU A 44 16.81 -19.00 14.19
C LEU A 44 16.93 -19.75 15.54
N HIS A 45 15.82 -19.90 16.25
CA HIS A 45 15.78 -20.67 17.49
C HIS A 45 16.13 -22.15 17.28
N ASP A 46 15.60 -22.77 16.21
CA ASP A 46 15.88 -24.18 15.88
C ASP A 46 17.36 -24.41 15.50
N ARG A 47 18.07 -23.35 15.04
CA ARG A 47 19.54 -23.35 14.86
C ARG A 47 20.29 -23.18 16.19
N GLY A 48 19.61 -23.09 17.31
CA GLY A 48 20.18 -22.92 18.66
C GLY A 48 20.53 -21.48 19.02
N ILE A 49 20.07 -20.47 18.24
CA ILE A 49 20.31 -19.06 18.55
C ILE A 49 19.28 -18.60 19.59
N GLN A 50 19.74 -18.14 20.75
CA GLN A 50 18.93 -17.61 21.84
C GLN A 50 19.25 -16.13 22.15
N SER A 51 20.37 -15.64 21.63
CA SER A 51 20.72 -14.23 21.78
C SER A 51 21.55 -13.73 20.60
N ILE A 52 21.41 -12.45 20.31
CA ILE A 52 22.20 -11.68 19.35
C ILE A 52 22.91 -10.60 20.14
N SER A 53 24.27 -10.67 20.19
CA SER A 53 25.05 -9.79 21.03
C SER A 53 25.10 -8.34 20.55
N GLY A 54 24.87 -8.15 19.26
CA GLY A 54 24.81 -6.84 18.61
C GLY A 54 23.40 -6.31 18.42
N ARG A 55 23.18 -5.68 17.29
CA ARG A 55 21.95 -4.95 16.94
C ARG A 55 21.13 -5.74 15.93
N LEU A 56 19.84 -5.39 15.82
CA LEU A 56 19.01 -5.74 14.70
C LEU A 56 19.01 -4.55 13.71
N ILE A 57 19.62 -4.74 12.56
CA ILE A 57 19.80 -3.68 11.55
C ILE A 57 18.88 -3.95 10.38
N GLY A 58 18.17 -2.92 9.90
CA GLY A 58 17.42 -2.96 8.66
C GLY A 58 18.19 -2.27 7.55
N ASP A 59 18.39 -2.97 6.45
CA ASP A 59 18.94 -2.43 5.20
C ASP A 59 17.85 -2.41 4.14
N ASP A 60 17.29 -1.24 3.94
CA ASP A 60 16.25 -0.93 2.97
C ASP A 60 16.79 -0.18 1.74
N ASN A 61 18.09 0.01 1.65
CA ASN A 61 18.80 0.74 0.59
C ASN A 61 18.69 0.11 -0.82
N ALA A 62 17.87 -0.95 -0.97
CA ALA A 62 17.48 -1.39 -2.30
C ALA A 62 16.60 -0.36 -3.01
N PHE A 63 15.88 0.48 -2.26
CA PHE A 63 15.13 1.62 -2.77
C PHE A 63 15.75 2.92 -2.28
N ALA A 64 15.86 3.90 -3.17
CA ALA A 64 16.40 5.21 -2.81
C ALA A 64 15.41 6.02 -1.97
N GLU A 65 15.92 6.72 -0.98
CA GLU A 65 15.18 7.69 -0.17
C GLU A 65 14.95 9.03 -0.91
N PRO A 66 13.88 9.78 -0.58
CA PRO A 66 12.79 9.45 0.33
C PRO A 66 11.71 8.61 -0.36
N GLY A 67 11.05 7.70 0.35
CA GLY A 67 10.00 6.82 -0.16
C GLY A 67 8.65 7.49 -0.44
N TRP A 68 8.58 8.80 -0.58
CA TRP A 68 7.38 9.56 -0.95
C TRP A 68 7.44 10.03 -2.39
N GLY A 69 6.30 9.95 -3.09
CA GLY A 69 6.17 10.41 -4.47
C GLY A 69 6.28 11.93 -4.62
N ILE A 70 6.86 12.38 -5.73
CA ILE A 70 6.97 13.80 -6.06
C ILE A 70 5.57 14.40 -6.27
N GLY A 71 5.25 15.49 -5.57
CA GLY A 71 3.98 16.18 -5.70
C GLY A 71 2.87 15.64 -4.80
N TRP A 72 3.18 14.72 -3.86
CA TRP A 72 2.27 14.36 -2.79
C TRP A 72 2.00 15.56 -1.89
N ALA A 73 0.76 15.74 -1.47
CA ALA A 73 0.42 16.83 -0.59
C ALA A 73 0.91 16.52 0.83
N TRP A 74 1.47 17.52 1.50
CA TRP A 74 2.05 17.36 2.84
C TRP A 74 1.05 16.88 3.90
N ASP A 75 -0.23 17.20 3.73
CA ASP A 75 -1.34 16.78 4.59
C ASP A 75 -1.78 15.34 4.33
N ASP A 76 -1.44 14.75 3.19
CA ASP A 76 -1.64 13.33 2.90
C ASP A 76 -0.60 12.43 3.59
N LEU A 77 0.59 12.95 3.96
CA LEU A 77 1.71 12.15 4.48
C LEU A 77 1.49 11.52 5.86
N SER A 78 0.45 11.88 6.58
CA SER A 78 0.05 11.21 7.83
C SER A 78 -1.05 10.18 7.65
N GLU A 79 -1.73 10.19 6.50
CA GLU A 79 -2.79 9.26 6.18
C GLU A 79 -2.21 7.90 5.77
N GLY A 80 -2.91 6.79 6.06
CA GLY A 80 -2.43 5.46 5.69
C GLY A 80 -2.15 5.29 4.19
N TYR A 81 -2.92 5.96 3.33
CA TYR A 81 -2.69 5.93 1.88
C TYR A 81 -1.48 6.76 1.41
N GLY A 82 -0.91 7.61 2.27
CA GLY A 82 0.30 8.39 2.04
C GLY A 82 1.54 7.79 2.70
N ALA A 83 1.50 6.51 3.07
CA ALA A 83 2.64 5.82 3.67
C ALA A 83 3.84 5.77 2.72
N PRO A 84 5.06 6.08 3.21
CA PRO A 84 6.26 5.99 2.40
C PRO A 84 6.60 4.52 2.10
N VAL A 85 7.28 4.28 0.98
CA VAL A 85 7.83 2.98 0.64
C VAL A 85 9.32 2.91 0.95
N GLY A 86 9.82 1.69 1.14
CA GLY A 86 11.24 1.41 1.38
C GLY A 86 11.53 -0.03 0.99
N GLY A 87 12.78 -0.45 1.09
CA GLY A 87 13.17 -1.83 0.87
C GLY A 87 12.55 -2.80 1.89
N LEU A 88 12.30 -2.35 3.11
CA LEU A 88 11.70 -3.10 4.21
C LEU A 88 10.28 -2.60 4.47
N GLN A 89 9.27 -3.46 4.30
CA GLN A 89 7.86 -3.10 4.40
C GLN A 89 7.11 -4.08 5.30
N TYR A 90 6.29 -3.55 6.21
CA TYR A 90 5.46 -4.32 7.14
C TYR A 90 4.14 -3.59 7.40
N ASN A 91 3.04 -4.34 7.40
CA ASN A 91 1.69 -3.82 7.68
C ASN A 91 1.32 -2.61 6.82
N GLU A 92 1.69 -2.66 5.51
CA GLU A 92 1.47 -1.58 4.54
C GLU A 92 2.07 -0.22 4.99
N ASN A 93 3.15 -0.26 5.80
CA ASN A 93 3.85 0.89 6.38
C ASN A 93 2.94 1.86 7.15
N GLN A 94 1.91 1.31 7.79
CA GLN A 94 0.90 2.05 8.54
C GLN A 94 0.58 1.38 9.88
N VAL A 95 -0.05 2.13 10.76
CA VAL A 95 -0.64 1.65 11.99
C VAL A 95 -2.15 1.86 11.98
N GLU A 96 -2.86 0.98 12.66
CA GLU A 96 -4.27 1.16 12.96
C GLU A 96 -4.42 1.85 14.32
N LEU A 97 -5.22 2.90 14.36
CA LEU A 97 -5.59 3.64 15.54
C LEU A 97 -7.05 3.29 15.89
N LEU A 98 -7.27 2.66 17.01
CA LEU A 98 -8.61 2.40 17.53
C LEU A 98 -8.93 3.43 18.61
N ILE A 99 -9.93 4.29 18.34
CA ILE A 99 -10.28 5.45 19.17
C ILE A 99 -11.69 5.27 19.69
N GLY A 100 -11.82 4.90 20.96
CA GLY A 100 -13.10 4.68 21.63
C GLY A 100 -13.42 5.74 22.68
N PRO A 101 -14.71 5.88 23.10
CA PRO A 101 -15.08 6.76 24.17
C PRO A 101 -14.47 6.29 25.50
N GLY A 102 -14.18 7.24 26.40
CA GLY A 102 -13.92 6.98 27.81
C GLY A 102 -15.19 6.65 28.58
N LEU A 103 -15.10 6.56 29.91
CA LEU A 103 -16.20 6.14 30.78
C LEU A 103 -17.40 7.07 30.73
N ASP A 104 -17.15 8.39 30.76
CA ASP A 104 -18.18 9.41 30.85
C ASP A 104 -17.87 10.60 29.95
N ALA A 105 -18.91 11.40 29.62
CA ALA A 105 -18.73 12.67 28.93
C ALA A 105 -17.81 13.61 29.74
N GLY A 106 -16.85 14.23 29.06
CA GLY A 106 -15.81 15.06 29.66
C GLY A 106 -14.52 14.31 29.98
N THR A 107 -14.49 12.96 29.89
CA THR A 107 -13.26 12.18 30.10
C THR A 107 -12.46 12.04 28.79
N PRO A 108 -11.13 11.82 28.88
CA PRO A 108 -10.33 11.50 27.69
C PRO A 108 -10.85 10.25 26.97
N ALA A 109 -10.79 10.25 25.64
CA ALA A 109 -11.01 9.05 24.83
C ALA A 109 -9.87 8.05 25.03
N ILE A 110 -10.18 6.76 24.79
CA ILE A 110 -9.20 5.67 24.85
C ILE A 110 -8.64 5.49 23.44
N VAL A 111 -7.32 5.55 23.30
CA VAL A 111 -6.62 5.35 22.02
C VAL A 111 -5.68 4.16 22.15
N SER A 112 -5.80 3.20 21.24
CA SER A 112 -4.84 2.12 21.09
C SER A 112 -4.25 2.09 19.68
N VAL A 113 -3.03 1.57 19.56
CA VAL A 113 -2.26 1.47 18.32
C VAL A 113 -2.00 0.00 18.03
N SER A 114 -2.19 -0.41 16.79
CA SER A 114 -1.85 -1.75 16.31
C SER A 114 -0.94 -1.66 15.05
N PRO A 115 0.16 -2.39 14.99
CA PRO A 115 0.73 -3.23 16.05
C PRO A 115 1.25 -2.39 17.24
N PRO A 116 1.19 -2.90 18.49
CA PRO A 116 1.55 -2.14 19.68
C PRO A 116 3.04 -1.77 19.74
N ASP A 117 3.88 -2.59 19.12
CA ASP A 117 5.34 -2.40 19.08
C ASP A 117 5.79 -1.55 17.86
N SER A 118 4.89 -0.80 17.26
CA SER A 118 5.16 0.04 16.07
C SER A 118 6.23 1.11 16.29
N GLY A 119 6.52 1.47 17.54
CA GLY A 119 7.40 2.60 17.88
C GLY A 119 6.80 3.98 17.64
N ILE A 120 5.55 4.05 17.18
CA ILE A 120 4.85 5.32 16.98
C ILE A 120 4.44 5.94 18.33
N ARG A 121 4.74 7.21 18.49
CA ARG A 121 4.25 8.03 19.60
C ARG A 121 2.91 8.67 19.23
N VAL A 122 1.89 8.47 20.06
CA VAL A 122 0.57 9.11 19.92
C VAL A 122 0.38 10.14 21.02
N GLU A 123 0.03 11.37 20.62
CA GLU A 123 -0.39 12.47 21.50
C GLU A 123 -1.89 12.73 21.27
N SER A 124 -2.74 12.25 22.18
CA SER A 124 -4.18 12.39 22.07
C SER A 124 -4.72 13.50 22.97
N SER A 125 -5.56 14.36 22.38
CA SER A 125 -6.41 15.33 23.08
C SER A 125 -7.90 15.09 22.77
N VAL A 126 -8.27 13.88 22.37
CA VAL A 126 -9.66 13.52 22.08
C VAL A 126 -10.44 13.39 23.37
N VAL A 127 -11.62 14.00 23.42
CA VAL A 127 -12.51 13.96 24.59
C VAL A 127 -13.78 13.18 24.26
N THR A 128 -14.34 12.50 25.25
CA THR A 128 -15.65 11.90 25.16
C THR A 128 -16.71 12.98 25.33
N VAL A 129 -17.69 13.03 24.45
CA VAL A 129 -18.82 13.98 24.51
C VAL A 129 -20.14 13.23 24.71
N ALA A 130 -21.21 13.96 24.99
CA ALA A 130 -22.54 13.36 25.16
C ALA A 130 -22.97 12.55 23.92
N ALA A 131 -23.79 11.52 24.12
CA ALA A 131 -24.14 10.55 23.08
C ALA A 131 -24.81 11.17 21.83
N GLU A 132 -25.50 12.32 22.02
CA GLU A 132 -26.19 13.04 20.95
C GLU A 132 -25.25 13.89 20.09
N GLN A 133 -24.02 14.11 20.53
CA GLN A 133 -23.04 14.91 19.80
C GLN A 133 -22.31 14.01 18.77
N PRO A 134 -22.02 14.51 17.55
CA PRO A 134 -21.32 13.72 16.55
C PRO A 134 -19.86 13.51 16.94
N SER A 135 -19.34 12.31 16.68
CA SER A 135 -17.89 12.05 16.72
C SER A 135 -17.20 12.77 15.57
N ARG A 136 -16.06 13.40 15.85
CA ARG A 136 -15.21 14.09 14.88
C ARG A 136 -13.76 13.96 15.32
N LEU A 137 -12.91 13.43 14.44
CA LEU A 137 -11.49 13.25 14.69
C LEU A 137 -10.66 14.02 13.66
N SER A 138 -9.50 14.45 14.10
CA SER A 138 -8.45 14.97 13.23
C SER A 138 -7.15 14.31 13.65
N ILE A 139 -6.48 13.67 12.68
CA ILE A 139 -5.18 13.02 12.86
C ILE A 139 -4.18 13.82 12.04
N HIS A 140 -3.08 14.19 12.66
CA HIS A 140 -2.07 15.00 12.01
C HIS A 140 -0.68 14.67 12.54
N ARG A 141 0.29 14.69 11.65
CA ARG A 141 1.72 14.62 11.97
C ARG A 141 2.43 15.82 11.36
N ALA A 142 3.08 16.62 12.20
CA ALA A 142 3.88 17.72 11.68
C ALA A 142 5.07 17.16 10.87
N PRO A 143 5.47 17.81 9.77
CA PRO A 143 6.64 17.41 9.00
C PRO A 143 7.87 17.22 9.89
N GLY A 144 8.58 16.10 9.74
CA GLY A 144 9.73 15.74 10.55
C GLY A 144 9.42 15.24 11.97
N SER A 145 8.14 15.14 12.37
CA SER A 145 7.75 14.60 13.68
C SER A 145 7.53 13.09 13.62
N LEU A 146 7.97 12.38 14.67
CA LEU A 146 7.63 10.97 14.89
C LEU A 146 6.30 10.79 15.65
N ALA A 147 5.69 11.88 16.15
CA ALA A 147 4.46 11.84 16.93
C ALA A 147 3.23 12.12 16.07
N LEU A 148 2.25 11.23 16.15
CA LEU A 148 0.89 11.46 15.66
C LEU A 148 0.09 12.24 16.71
N ARG A 149 -0.53 13.35 16.32
CA ARG A 149 -1.45 14.11 17.13
C ARG A 149 -2.87 13.79 16.74
N ILE A 150 -3.66 13.36 17.71
CA ILE A 150 -5.08 13.06 17.53
C ILE A 150 -5.86 14.05 18.36
N SER A 151 -6.79 14.75 17.74
CA SER A 151 -7.66 15.73 18.39
C SER A 151 -9.12 15.55 17.96
N GLY A 152 -10.04 16.13 18.73
CA GLY A 152 -11.47 16.08 18.44
C GLY A 152 -12.29 15.46 19.55
N GLN A 153 -13.36 14.76 19.17
CA GLN A 153 -14.32 14.21 20.13
C GLN A 153 -14.93 12.89 19.65
N VAL A 154 -15.29 12.01 20.60
CA VAL A 154 -16.01 10.76 20.38
C VAL A 154 -17.25 10.74 21.26
N ALA A 155 -18.42 10.39 20.70
CA ALA A 155 -19.69 10.32 21.43
C ALA A 155 -19.66 9.20 22.46
N ALA A 156 -20.19 9.43 23.66
CA ALA A 156 -20.35 8.40 24.68
C ALA A 156 -21.18 7.24 24.14
N GLY A 157 -20.73 5.99 24.37
CA GLY A 157 -21.40 4.78 23.90
C GLY A 157 -21.25 4.53 22.39
N ALA A 158 -20.54 5.36 21.64
CA ALA A 158 -20.27 5.09 20.24
C ALA A 158 -19.32 3.87 20.08
N THR A 159 -19.47 3.17 18.97
CA THR A 159 -18.47 2.18 18.55
C THR A 159 -17.13 2.88 18.33
N ALA A 160 -16.03 2.22 18.73
CA ALA A 160 -14.70 2.75 18.47
C ALA A 160 -14.49 3.00 16.98
N ILE A 161 -13.84 4.12 16.67
CA ILE A 161 -13.49 4.52 15.30
C ILE A 161 -12.12 3.96 14.99
N THR A 162 -12.00 3.32 13.84
CA THR A 162 -10.72 2.84 13.31
C THR A 162 -10.20 3.80 12.26
N GLU A 163 -8.99 4.28 12.44
CA GLU A 163 -8.27 5.13 11.49
C GLU A 163 -6.91 4.52 11.17
N LEU A 164 -6.43 4.73 9.96
CA LEU A 164 -5.12 4.27 9.51
C LEU A 164 -4.17 5.46 9.39
N ALA A 165 -2.98 5.31 9.93
CA ALA A 165 -1.97 6.36 9.89
C ALA A 165 -0.64 5.83 9.39
N ALA A 166 -0.02 6.55 8.45
CA ALA A 166 1.30 6.25 7.91
C ALA A 166 2.38 6.35 8.99
N VAL A 167 3.34 5.43 8.98
CA VAL A 167 4.54 5.56 9.81
C VAL A 167 5.59 6.44 9.12
N PRO A 168 6.39 7.21 9.87
CA PRO A 168 7.43 8.04 9.28
C PRO A 168 8.69 7.26 8.84
N ASN A 169 8.94 6.10 9.45
CA ASN A 169 10.07 5.22 9.14
C ASN A 169 9.56 3.76 9.07
N PRO A 170 9.33 3.23 7.86
CA PRO A 170 8.91 1.84 7.64
C PRO A 170 9.91 0.82 8.17
N THR A 171 11.21 1.08 8.03
CA THR A 171 12.29 0.19 8.47
C THR A 171 12.24 -0.04 9.96
N LEU A 172 12.04 0.99 10.76
CA LEU A 172 11.88 0.83 12.21
C LEU A 172 10.59 0.10 12.59
N LEU A 173 9.48 0.32 11.89
CA LEU A 173 8.25 -0.46 12.10
C LEU A 173 8.49 -1.95 11.84
N TYR A 174 9.13 -2.28 10.72
CA TYR A 174 9.50 -3.65 10.35
C TYR A 174 10.39 -4.30 11.42
N LEU A 175 11.47 -3.62 11.80
CA LEU A 175 12.42 -4.14 12.79
C LEU A 175 11.80 -4.33 14.18
N ASN A 176 10.93 -3.44 14.61
CA ASN A 176 10.24 -3.56 15.89
C ASN A 176 9.30 -4.77 15.90
N ALA A 177 8.57 -4.99 14.80
CA ALA A 177 7.70 -6.16 14.65
C ALA A 177 8.51 -7.48 14.62
N LEU A 178 9.62 -7.51 13.88
CA LEU A 178 10.52 -8.64 13.84
C LEU A 178 11.16 -8.89 15.23
N ARG A 179 11.62 -7.84 15.92
CA ARG A 179 12.16 -7.95 17.28
C ARG A 179 11.15 -8.54 18.25
N ALA A 180 9.89 -8.12 18.14
CA ALA A 180 8.82 -8.69 18.97
C ALA A 180 8.62 -10.18 18.69
N ALA A 181 8.70 -10.63 17.43
CA ALA A 181 8.68 -12.05 17.07
C ALA A 181 9.89 -12.81 17.63
N LEU A 182 11.10 -12.28 17.49
CA LEU A 182 12.31 -12.87 18.07
C LEU A 182 12.16 -13.08 19.58
N LEU A 183 11.69 -12.06 20.30
CA LEU A 183 11.46 -12.14 21.75
C LEU A 183 10.41 -13.19 22.13
N ARG A 184 9.29 -13.30 21.37
CA ARG A 184 8.29 -14.37 21.61
C ARG A 184 8.86 -15.77 21.47
N HIS A 185 9.88 -15.94 20.61
CA HIS A 185 10.60 -17.22 20.42
C HIS A 185 11.85 -17.36 21.30
N GLY A 186 12.01 -16.51 22.32
CA GLY A 186 13.09 -16.61 23.29
C GLY A 186 14.45 -16.12 22.79
N ILE A 187 14.49 -15.36 21.69
CA ILE A 187 15.73 -14.77 21.14
C ILE A 187 15.84 -13.32 21.61
N ILE A 188 16.84 -13.05 22.43
CA ILE A 188 17.12 -11.70 22.93
C ILE A 188 17.99 -10.97 21.90
N VAL A 189 17.59 -9.77 21.50
CA VAL A 189 18.33 -8.89 20.62
C VAL A 189 18.36 -7.47 21.19
N GLY A 190 19.43 -6.73 20.91
CA GLY A 190 19.64 -5.36 21.37
C GLY A 190 18.75 -4.34 20.67
N ALA A 191 19.31 -3.17 20.35
CA ALA A 191 18.60 -2.08 19.68
C ALA A 191 18.26 -2.42 18.23
N THR A 192 17.13 -1.90 17.75
CA THR A 192 16.79 -1.84 16.33
C THR A 192 17.38 -0.56 15.73
N ILE A 193 18.02 -0.64 14.59
CA ILE A 193 18.69 0.50 13.94
C ILE A 193 18.45 0.43 12.43
N ASP A 194 18.08 1.55 11.86
CA ASP A 194 18.08 1.77 10.42
C ASP A 194 19.53 1.87 9.94
N ILE A 195 19.85 1.24 8.81
CA ILE A 195 21.22 1.22 8.27
C ILE A 195 21.75 2.64 7.99
N ASP A 196 20.85 3.57 7.69
CA ASP A 196 21.21 4.95 7.36
C ASP A 196 21.60 5.77 8.60
N ASP A 197 21.23 5.32 9.79
CA ASP A 197 21.71 5.88 11.07
C ASP A 197 23.13 5.40 11.44
N LEU A 198 23.73 4.48 10.65
CA LEU A 198 25.05 3.95 10.94
C LEU A 198 26.16 4.77 10.29
N GLN A 199 27.20 5.07 11.06
CA GLN A 199 28.44 5.68 10.54
C GLN A 199 29.23 4.73 9.63
N ALA A 200 29.17 3.42 9.90
CA ALA A 200 29.82 2.37 9.11
C ALA A 200 28.81 1.28 8.79
N LYS A 201 28.57 1.05 7.50
CA LYS A 201 27.66 0.01 7.03
C LYS A 201 28.30 -1.39 7.20
N PRO A 202 27.47 -2.45 7.42
CA PRO A 202 27.95 -3.82 7.51
C PRO A 202 28.66 -4.28 6.22
N ASP A 203 29.71 -5.09 6.38
CA ASP A 203 30.38 -5.76 5.25
C ASP A 203 29.72 -7.11 4.97
N TYR A 204 28.94 -7.18 3.91
CA TYR A 204 28.25 -8.41 3.51
C TYR A 204 29.16 -9.47 2.92
N SER A 205 30.40 -9.13 2.49
CA SER A 205 31.34 -10.10 1.90
C SER A 205 31.82 -11.17 2.90
N THR A 206 31.77 -10.82 4.19
CA THR A 206 32.15 -11.71 5.29
C THR A 206 30.95 -12.24 6.09
N ALA A 207 29.74 -11.74 5.82
CA ALA A 207 28.54 -12.10 6.54
C ALA A 207 27.98 -13.48 6.10
N SER A 208 27.39 -14.21 7.04
CA SER A 208 26.74 -15.49 6.79
C SER A 208 25.26 -15.30 6.52
N VAL A 209 24.73 -15.88 5.45
CA VAL A 209 23.28 -15.92 5.19
C VAL A 209 22.60 -16.90 6.15
N LEU A 210 21.68 -16.43 6.96
CA LEU A 210 20.90 -17.26 7.88
C LEU A 210 19.52 -17.62 7.29
N ILE A 211 18.84 -16.67 6.66
CA ILE A 211 17.51 -16.86 6.10
C ILE A 211 17.45 -16.16 4.75
N GLU A 212 16.92 -16.88 3.78
CA GLU A 212 16.45 -16.33 2.50
C GLU A 212 14.94 -16.54 2.41
N ASP A 213 14.23 -15.52 2.01
CA ASP A 213 12.78 -15.54 1.88
C ASP A 213 12.34 -14.83 0.59
N ARG A 214 11.13 -15.10 0.14
CA ARG A 214 10.57 -14.52 -1.09
C ARG A 214 9.17 -14.00 -0.83
N SER A 215 8.84 -12.89 -1.47
CA SER A 215 7.49 -12.33 -1.49
C SER A 215 6.45 -13.31 -2.05
N ALA A 216 5.19 -13.00 -1.87
CA ALA A 216 4.12 -13.64 -2.64
C ALA A 216 4.33 -13.41 -4.16
N PRO A 217 3.73 -14.25 -5.03
CA PRO A 217 3.83 -14.06 -6.48
C PRO A 217 3.33 -12.69 -6.94
N LEU A 218 3.91 -12.16 -8.03
CA LEU A 218 3.51 -10.87 -8.61
C LEU A 218 2.00 -10.79 -8.90
N SER A 219 1.37 -11.88 -9.34
CA SER A 219 -0.09 -11.93 -9.55
C SER A 219 -0.89 -11.64 -8.27
N SER A 220 -0.44 -12.14 -7.13
CA SER A 220 -1.05 -11.85 -5.81
C SER A 220 -0.82 -10.40 -5.38
N ILE A 221 0.37 -9.87 -5.64
CA ILE A 221 0.70 -8.45 -5.37
C ILE A 221 -0.19 -7.53 -6.20
N ILE A 222 -0.34 -7.78 -7.50
CA ILE A 222 -1.20 -7.00 -8.41
C ILE A 222 -2.67 -7.10 -8.00
N ASP A 223 -3.13 -8.28 -7.57
CA ASP A 223 -4.51 -8.48 -7.10
C ASP A 223 -4.85 -7.55 -5.94
N VAL A 224 -3.99 -7.49 -4.91
CA VAL A 224 -4.17 -6.57 -3.78
C VAL A 224 -4.04 -5.11 -4.22
N CYS A 225 -3.03 -4.79 -5.02
CA CYS A 225 -2.80 -3.44 -5.54
C CYS A 225 -4.03 -2.87 -6.25
N LEU A 226 -4.62 -3.63 -7.16
CA LEU A 226 -5.74 -3.14 -7.98
C LEU A 226 -7.08 -3.22 -7.23
N LYS A 227 -7.41 -4.35 -6.57
CA LYS A 227 -8.70 -4.53 -5.89
C LYS A 227 -8.90 -3.57 -4.72
N TRP A 228 -7.85 -3.38 -3.91
CA TRP A 228 -7.93 -2.55 -2.72
C TRP A 228 -7.34 -1.15 -2.90
N SER A 229 -6.83 -0.87 -4.13
CA SER A 229 -6.26 0.44 -4.47
C SER A 229 -5.15 0.87 -3.50
N ARG A 230 -4.14 -0.02 -3.31
CA ARG A 230 -3.07 0.22 -2.34
C ARG A 230 -1.92 0.98 -2.99
N ASN A 231 -1.71 2.21 -2.53
CA ASN A 231 -0.69 3.10 -3.09
C ASN A 231 0.73 2.56 -2.85
N GLU A 232 0.99 2.09 -1.64
CA GLU A 232 2.28 1.51 -1.26
C GLU A 232 2.69 0.34 -2.19
N TYR A 233 1.74 -0.52 -2.58
CA TYR A 233 2.01 -1.59 -3.56
C TYR A 233 2.37 -1.04 -4.94
N ALA A 234 1.68 -0.01 -5.41
CA ALA A 234 1.94 0.59 -6.71
C ALA A 234 3.31 1.28 -6.75
N GLU A 235 3.67 2.00 -5.69
CA GLU A 235 5.01 2.60 -5.55
C GLU A 235 6.09 1.53 -5.48
N THR A 236 5.90 0.48 -4.67
CA THR A 236 6.85 -0.64 -4.59
C THR A 236 7.10 -1.28 -5.94
N LEU A 237 6.05 -1.51 -6.72
CA LEU A 237 6.16 -2.03 -8.08
C LEU A 237 6.93 -1.06 -8.98
N LEU A 238 6.67 0.25 -8.87
CA LEU A 238 7.39 1.26 -9.65
C LEU A 238 8.90 1.23 -9.37
N TYR A 239 9.31 1.26 -8.10
CA TYR A 239 10.73 1.17 -7.73
C TYR A 239 11.36 -0.15 -8.20
N SER A 240 10.62 -1.25 -8.13
CA SER A 240 11.09 -2.58 -8.55
C SER A 240 11.31 -2.71 -10.07
N LEU A 241 10.80 -1.77 -10.88
CA LEU A 241 11.05 -1.74 -12.32
C LEU A 241 12.44 -1.21 -12.67
N ALA A 242 13.13 -0.52 -11.76
CA ALA A 242 14.46 0.04 -12.02
C ALA A 242 15.45 -1.08 -12.41
N PRO A 243 16.17 -0.95 -13.54
CA PRO A 243 17.08 -1.98 -14.00
C PRO A 243 18.34 -2.05 -13.15
N THR A 244 18.76 -3.26 -12.76
CA THR A 244 20.03 -3.48 -12.07
C THR A 244 21.22 -3.25 -13.05
N PRO A 245 22.29 -2.52 -12.70
CA PRO A 245 22.68 -2.01 -11.38
C PRO A 245 22.26 -0.55 -11.09
N VAL A 246 21.25 -0.03 -11.76
CA VAL A 246 20.77 1.33 -11.54
C VAL A 246 20.10 1.40 -10.15
N GLU A 247 20.32 2.51 -9.45
CA GLU A 247 19.65 2.77 -8.17
C GLU A 247 18.13 2.76 -8.36
N ALA A 248 17.42 2.02 -7.50
CA ALA A 248 15.96 1.90 -7.59
C ALA A 248 15.29 3.16 -7.07
N THR A 249 15.05 4.09 -7.99
CA THR A 249 14.31 5.34 -7.78
C THR A 249 12.97 5.30 -8.52
N ALA A 250 12.01 6.11 -8.09
CA ALA A 250 10.76 6.29 -8.83
C ALA A 250 11.02 6.75 -10.28
N GLU A 251 11.98 7.64 -10.52
CA GLU A 251 12.31 8.13 -11.87
C GLU A 251 12.86 7.02 -12.77
N ALA A 252 13.75 6.15 -12.26
CA ALA A 252 14.26 5.01 -13.02
C ALA A 252 13.12 4.02 -13.39
N GLY A 253 12.18 3.78 -12.48
CA GLY A 253 10.98 2.99 -12.76
C GLY A 253 10.07 3.66 -13.79
N LEU A 254 9.86 4.96 -13.68
CA LEU A 254 9.06 5.75 -14.65
C LEU A 254 9.67 5.76 -16.05
N GLU A 255 11.00 5.70 -16.19
CA GLU A 255 11.63 5.54 -17.50
C GLU A 255 11.23 4.21 -18.15
N VAL A 256 11.25 3.12 -17.41
CA VAL A 256 10.78 1.80 -17.90
C VAL A 256 9.30 1.84 -18.28
N VAL A 257 8.45 2.51 -17.47
CA VAL A 257 7.03 2.72 -17.79
C VAL A 257 6.87 3.50 -19.09
N ARG A 258 7.57 4.63 -19.26
CA ARG A 258 7.51 5.46 -20.48
C ARG A 258 7.91 4.68 -21.73
N ASP A 259 9.00 3.92 -21.66
CA ASP A 259 9.47 3.11 -22.80
C ASP A 259 8.50 1.99 -23.14
N THR A 260 7.92 1.35 -22.12
CA THR A 260 6.90 0.32 -22.28
C THR A 260 5.66 0.89 -22.97
N LEU A 261 5.10 1.98 -22.45
CA LEU A 261 3.91 2.63 -23.02
C LEU A 261 4.14 3.09 -24.47
N ARG A 262 5.32 3.64 -24.76
CA ARG A 262 5.72 4.00 -26.12
C ARG A 262 5.73 2.77 -27.04
N SER A 263 6.27 1.65 -26.57
CA SER A 263 6.29 0.39 -27.32
C SER A 263 4.89 -0.16 -27.61
N TRP A 264 3.92 0.14 -26.75
CA TRP A 264 2.51 -0.22 -26.91
C TRP A 264 1.73 0.78 -27.76
N GLY A 265 2.38 1.84 -28.25
CA GLY A 265 1.75 2.87 -29.10
C GLY A 265 0.97 3.93 -28.32
N VAL A 266 1.15 4.03 -27.01
CA VAL A 266 0.59 5.13 -26.21
C VAL A 266 1.45 6.37 -26.41
N ALA A 267 0.86 7.42 -26.97
CA ALA A 267 1.58 8.66 -27.26
C ALA A 267 2.00 9.38 -25.96
N PRO A 268 3.25 9.91 -25.88
CA PRO A 268 3.76 10.53 -24.65
C PRO A 268 3.02 11.80 -24.24
N GLU A 269 2.33 12.45 -25.19
CA GLU A 269 1.51 13.65 -24.95
C GLU A 269 0.23 13.36 -24.19
N LEU A 270 -0.16 12.09 -24.06
CA LEU A 270 -1.40 11.69 -23.42
C LEU A 270 -1.30 11.59 -21.91
N TYR A 271 -0.07 11.64 -21.34
CA TYR A 271 0.12 11.46 -19.89
C TYR A 271 1.40 12.13 -19.38
N ILE A 272 1.39 12.46 -18.09
CA ILE A 272 2.55 12.79 -17.27
C ILE A 272 2.42 11.94 -16.00
N ALA A 273 3.39 11.05 -15.75
CA ALA A 273 3.46 10.25 -14.54
C ALA A 273 4.64 10.72 -13.67
N ARG A 274 4.41 10.87 -12.38
CA ARG A 274 5.38 11.28 -11.36
C ARG A 274 5.54 10.26 -10.25
N ASP A 275 4.56 9.36 -10.09
CA ASP A 275 4.56 8.28 -9.13
C ASP A 275 3.90 7.01 -9.71
N GLY A 276 3.80 5.96 -8.90
CA GLY A 276 3.17 4.71 -9.29
C GLY A 276 1.70 4.61 -8.88
N SER A 277 1.31 5.37 -7.87
CA SER A 277 -0.02 5.27 -7.23
C SER A 277 -1.06 6.22 -7.84
N GLY A 278 -0.63 7.30 -8.48
CA GLY A 278 -1.49 8.38 -8.93
C GLY A 278 -1.90 9.33 -7.79
N LEU A 279 -1.19 9.31 -6.64
CA LEU A 279 -1.43 10.25 -5.54
C LEU A 279 -0.84 11.63 -5.83
N SER A 280 0.14 11.70 -6.71
CA SER A 280 0.77 12.94 -7.12
C SER A 280 -0.22 13.91 -7.75
N ARG A 281 -0.26 15.16 -7.26
CA ARG A 281 -1.01 16.25 -7.88
C ARG A 281 -0.43 16.71 -9.21
N ASN A 282 0.76 16.23 -9.57
CA ASN A 282 1.46 16.54 -10.81
C ASN A 282 1.30 15.44 -11.87
N ASP A 283 0.50 14.42 -11.61
CA ASP A 283 0.09 13.43 -12.60
C ASP A 283 -1.02 13.96 -13.48
N TYR A 284 -0.91 13.71 -14.77
CA TYR A 284 -1.93 14.02 -15.76
C TYR A 284 -2.06 12.85 -16.72
N ALA A 285 -3.28 12.46 -17.01
CA ALA A 285 -3.54 11.45 -18.03
C ALA A 285 -4.86 11.73 -18.74
N SER A 286 -4.89 11.45 -20.02
CA SER A 286 -6.14 11.44 -20.79
C SER A 286 -6.81 10.06 -20.73
N PRO A 287 -8.12 9.96 -20.94
CA PRO A 287 -8.80 8.68 -21.12
C PRO A 287 -8.14 7.80 -22.20
N ASP A 288 -7.62 8.40 -23.29
CA ASP A 288 -6.99 7.68 -24.38
C ASP A 288 -5.70 6.94 -23.96
N ALA A 289 -4.93 7.48 -23.00
CA ALA A 289 -3.78 6.78 -22.44
C ALA A 289 -4.20 5.45 -21.81
N PHE A 290 -5.26 5.47 -21.00
CA PHE A 290 -5.79 4.25 -20.37
C PHE A 290 -6.41 3.28 -21.37
N ILE A 291 -7.13 3.78 -22.38
CA ILE A 291 -7.68 2.94 -23.45
C ILE A 291 -6.54 2.24 -24.21
N GLY A 292 -5.42 2.93 -24.45
CA GLY A 292 -4.23 2.34 -25.07
C GLY A 292 -3.70 1.16 -24.27
N VAL A 293 -3.51 1.34 -22.96
CA VAL A 293 -3.05 0.28 -22.03
C VAL A 293 -4.06 -0.88 -21.98
N LEU A 294 -5.34 -0.58 -21.74
CA LEU A 294 -6.41 -1.59 -21.65
C LEU A 294 -6.51 -2.41 -22.93
N THR A 295 -6.45 -1.75 -24.09
CA THR A 295 -6.52 -2.42 -25.41
C THR A 295 -5.29 -3.32 -25.63
N HIS A 296 -4.09 -2.88 -25.23
CA HIS A 296 -2.89 -3.70 -25.34
C HIS A 296 -3.01 -4.95 -24.45
N MET A 297 -3.36 -4.76 -23.17
CA MET A 297 -3.51 -5.86 -22.22
C MET A 297 -4.60 -6.85 -22.62
N TRP A 298 -5.71 -6.39 -23.20
CA TRP A 298 -6.77 -7.26 -23.72
C TRP A 298 -6.29 -8.17 -24.84
N LYS A 299 -5.36 -7.69 -25.66
CA LYS A 299 -4.80 -8.43 -26.81
C LYS A 299 -3.63 -9.35 -26.42
N ASP A 300 -3.07 -9.24 -25.23
CA ASP A 300 -2.00 -10.14 -24.77
C ASP A 300 -2.59 -11.42 -24.15
N PRO A 301 -2.52 -12.58 -24.84
CA PRO A 301 -3.16 -13.81 -24.36
C PRO A 301 -2.55 -14.36 -23.07
N ARG A 302 -1.35 -13.93 -22.69
CA ARG A 302 -0.67 -14.40 -21.46
C ARG A 302 -1.10 -13.60 -20.25
N HIS A 303 -1.38 -12.30 -20.40
CA HIS A 303 -1.59 -11.38 -19.29
C HIS A 303 -3.03 -10.86 -19.19
N MET A 304 -3.85 -11.03 -20.21
CA MET A 304 -5.22 -10.50 -20.25
C MET A 304 -6.05 -10.96 -19.06
N LEU A 305 -6.15 -12.29 -18.83
CA LEU A 305 -6.98 -12.81 -17.72
C LEU A 305 -6.42 -12.41 -16.36
N PRO A 306 -5.11 -12.61 -16.04
CA PRO A 306 -4.56 -12.16 -14.76
C PRO A 306 -4.75 -10.67 -14.51
N PHE A 307 -4.58 -9.82 -15.52
CA PHE A 307 -4.74 -8.37 -15.38
C PHE A 307 -6.21 -7.96 -15.21
N ARG A 308 -7.14 -8.54 -15.99
CA ARG A 308 -8.57 -8.29 -15.86
C ARG A 308 -9.08 -8.70 -14.49
N ASP A 309 -8.76 -9.92 -14.06
CA ASP A 309 -9.31 -10.53 -12.84
C ASP A 309 -8.71 -9.94 -11.55
N ALA A 310 -7.55 -9.30 -11.64
CA ALA A 310 -6.98 -8.50 -10.58
C ALA A 310 -7.71 -7.16 -10.36
N GLN A 311 -8.53 -6.70 -11.30
CA GLN A 311 -9.32 -5.46 -11.12
C GLN A 311 -10.54 -5.70 -10.22
N PRO A 312 -11.03 -4.67 -9.51
CA PRO A 312 -12.31 -4.71 -8.81
C PRO A 312 -13.45 -5.17 -9.74
N PHE A 313 -14.30 -6.08 -9.24
CA PHE A 313 -15.43 -6.63 -10.00
C PHE A 313 -16.75 -6.10 -9.45
N ALA A 314 -17.57 -5.54 -10.33
CA ALA A 314 -18.78 -4.82 -9.98
C ALA A 314 -19.74 -5.64 -9.11
N GLY A 315 -20.12 -5.06 -7.96
CA GLY A 315 -21.03 -5.67 -6.99
C GLY A 315 -20.45 -6.80 -6.15
N THR A 316 -19.19 -7.22 -6.41
CA THR A 316 -18.62 -8.44 -5.85
C THR A 316 -17.44 -8.16 -4.92
N ASN A 317 -16.40 -7.48 -5.39
CA ASN A 317 -15.17 -7.31 -4.61
C ASN A 317 -14.48 -5.95 -4.81
N GLY A 318 -13.44 -5.72 -4.02
CA GLY A 318 -12.60 -4.52 -4.10
C GLY A 318 -13.39 -3.23 -3.94
N THR A 319 -12.92 -2.17 -4.58
CA THR A 319 -13.54 -0.84 -4.52
C THR A 319 -14.89 -0.74 -5.23
N LEU A 320 -15.28 -1.75 -6.01
CA LEU A 320 -16.59 -1.85 -6.67
C LEU A 320 -17.57 -2.78 -5.95
N SER A 321 -17.22 -3.34 -4.80
CA SER A 321 -18.04 -4.31 -4.07
C SER A 321 -19.47 -3.84 -3.77
N ASN A 322 -19.67 -2.54 -3.59
CA ASN A 322 -20.98 -1.93 -3.29
C ASN A 322 -21.59 -1.15 -4.46
N ARG A 323 -20.95 -1.15 -5.64
CA ARG A 323 -21.42 -0.42 -6.83
C ARG A 323 -22.09 -1.38 -7.80
N LEU A 324 -23.08 -0.89 -8.54
CA LEU A 324 -23.79 -1.61 -9.64
C LEU A 324 -24.57 -2.88 -9.23
N ARG A 325 -24.73 -3.19 -7.94
CA ARG A 325 -25.31 -4.45 -7.41
C ARG A 325 -26.71 -4.77 -7.94
N ASN A 326 -27.58 -3.78 -8.12
CA ASN A 326 -28.98 -3.97 -8.52
C ASN A 326 -29.20 -3.50 -9.96
N THR A 327 -28.22 -3.67 -10.84
CA THR A 327 -28.27 -3.21 -12.22
C THR A 327 -27.87 -4.35 -13.17
N VAL A 328 -28.10 -4.17 -14.48
CA VAL A 328 -27.62 -5.10 -15.51
C VAL A 328 -26.09 -5.16 -15.63
N ALA A 329 -25.39 -4.22 -15.03
CA ALA A 329 -23.92 -4.18 -14.98
C ALA A 329 -23.31 -4.98 -13.80
N PHE A 330 -24.13 -5.56 -12.93
CA PHE A 330 -23.70 -6.47 -11.88
C PHE A 330 -22.95 -7.65 -12.52
N GLU A 331 -21.74 -7.93 -12.00
CA GLU A 331 -20.86 -9.00 -12.50
C GLU A 331 -20.55 -8.92 -14.00
N ARG A 332 -20.51 -7.69 -14.58
CA ARG A 332 -20.15 -7.47 -15.99
C ARG A 332 -19.08 -6.39 -16.18
N VAL A 333 -18.57 -5.79 -15.09
CA VAL A 333 -17.60 -4.69 -15.15
C VAL A 333 -16.40 -5.01 -14.26
N TRP A 334 -15.20 -4.99 -14.83
CA TRP A 334 -13.91 -5.05 -14.15
C TRP A 334 -13.23 -3.70 -14.30
N ALA A 335 -13.07 -2.95 -13.23
CA ALA A 335 -12.51 -1.60 -13.36
C ALA A 335 -11.78 -1.11 -12.11
N LYS A 336 -10.70 -0.37 -12.38
CA LYS A 336 -9.94 0.36 -11.37
C LYS A 336 -10.57 1.73 -11.13
N THR A 337 -10.79 2.06 -9.86
CA THR A 337 -11.23 3.38 -9.40
C THR A 337 -10.05 4.30 -9.11
N GLY A 338 -10.23 5.61 -9.29
CA GLY A 338 -9.33 6.66 -8.79
C GLY A 338 -10.12 7.73 -8.03
N SER A 339 -9.60 8.12 -6.87
CA SER A 339 -10.28 9.09 -6.00
C SER A 339 -9.26 10.02 -5.33
N MET A 340 -9.41 11.31 -5.59
CA MET A 340 -8.74 12.39 -4.87
C MET A 340 -9.74 13.52 -4.63
N SER A 341 -9.37 14.54 -3.87
CA SER A 341 -10.19 15.75 -3.75
C SER A 341 -10.47 16.35 -5.13
N ASN A 342 -11.75 16.44 -5.51
CA ASN A 342 -12.24 16.94 -6.80
C ASN A 342 -11.74 16.16 -8.04
N VAL A 343 -11.33 14.90 -7.87
CA VAL A 343 -10.98 13.99 -8.97
C VAL A 343 -11.66 12.65 -8.74
N ARG A 344 -12.27 12.11 -9.81
CA ARG A 344 -12.79 10.74 -9.88
C ARG A 344 -12.45 10.13 -11.22
N SER A 345 -12.04 8.87 -11.20
CA SER A 345 -11.83 8.10 -12.41
C SER A 345 -12.32 6.67 -12.26
N LEU A 346 -12.67 6.07 -13.41
CA LEU A 346 -13.06 4.68 -13.51
C LEU A 346 -12.66 4.17 -14.88
N SER A 347 -11.73 3.21 -14.95
CA SER A 347 -11.22 2.66 -16.22
C SER A 347 -11.11 1.15 -16.14
N GLY A 348 -11.46 0.46 -17.20
CA GLY A 348 -11.44 -1.00 -17.22
C GLY A 348 -12.19 -1.61 -18.39
N TYR A 349 -12.79 -2.76 -18.14
CA TYR A 349 -13.54 -3.53 -19.13
C TYR A 349 -14.96 -3.78 -18.68
N LEU A 350 -15.86 -3.91 -19.64
CA LEU A 350 -17.20 -4.43 -19.42
C LEU A 350 -17.57 -5.43 -20.51
N MET A 351 -18.54 -6.30 -20.18
CA MET A 351 -19.20 -7.18 -21.15
C MET A 351 -20.62 -6.67 -21.38
N THR A 352 -20.99 -6.45 -22.64
CA THR A 352 -22.37 -6.10 -23.01
C THR A 352 -23.31 -7.28 -22.78
N LEU A 353 -24.62 -7.07 -22.90
CA LEU A 353 -25.59 -8.16 -22.86
C LEU A 353 -25.42 -9.13 -24.05
N ASP A 354 -24.82 -8.68 -25.15
CA ASP A 354 -24.48 -9.48 -26.32
C ASP A 354 -23.09 -10.11 -26.26
N GLU A 355 -22.48 -10.13 -25.04
CA GLU A 355 -21.16 -10.72 -24.75
C GLU A 355 -20.01 -10.06 -25.52
N GLU A 356 -20.11 -8.77 -25.86
CA GLU A 356 -19.03 -8.01 -26.46
C GLU A 356 -18.19 -7.31 -25.39
N PRO A 357 -16.84 -7.43 -25.43
CA PRO A 357 -15.96 -6.70 -24.54
C PRO A 357 -15.81 -5.24 -24.98
N ILE A 358 -15.94 -4.32 -24.03
CA ILE A 358 -15.68 -2.89 -24.24
C ILE A 358 -14.62 -2.44 -23.21
N ALA A 359 -13.54 -1.82 -23.68
CA ALA A 359 -12.62 -1.05 -22.84
C ALA A 359 -13.17 0.37 -22.68
N PHE A 360 -13.17 0.89 -21.46
CA PHE A 360 -13.65 2.23 -21.15
C PHE A 360 -12.75 2.99 -20.20
N SER A 361 -12.78 4.31 -20.24
CA SER A 361 -12.12 5.20 -19.30
C SER A 361 -12.95 6.46 -19.07
N PHE A 362 -13.36 6.68 -17.82
CA PHE A 362 -14.07 7.89 -17.39
C PHE A 362 -13.18 8.67 -16.42
N MET A 363 -13.07 9.97 -16.66
CA MET A 363 -12.36 10.89 -15.81
C MET A 363 -13.15 12.15 -15.57
N SER A 364 -13.20 12.60 -14.32
CA SER A 364 -13.86 13.85 -13.93
C SER A 364 -12.93 14.59 -12.95
N THR A 365 -12.71 15.87 -13.23
CA THR A 365 -11.85 16.72 -12.40
C THR A 365 -12.49 18.10 -12.22
N GLY A 366 -12.16 18.79 -11.12
CA GLY A 366 -12.61 20.16 -10.86
C GLY A 366 -14.11 20.31 -10.59
N PHE A 367 -14.83 19.24 -10.28
CA PHE A 367 -16.25 19.26 -9.96
C PHE A 367 -16.52 19.90 -8.59
N ARG A 368 -17.73 20.51 -8.45
CA ARG A 368 -18.19 21.13 -7.20
C ARG A 368 -19.36 20.39 -6.55
N VAL A 369 -19.89 19.39 -7.23
CA VAL A 369 -20.95 18.52 -6.68
C VAL A 369 -20.36 17.47 -5.75
N PRO A 370 -21.16 16.82 -4.90
CA PRO A 370 -20.69 15.69 -4.10
C PRO A 370 -20.09 14.59 -5.00
N ALA A 371 -18.97 13.99 -4.56
CA ALA A 371 -18.29 12.93 -5.31
C ALA A 371 -19.20 11.74 -5.65
N ALA A 372 -20.12 11.39 -4.75
CA ALA A 372 -21.10 10.33 -4.97
C ALA A 372 -22.00 10.59 -6.19
N GLN A 373 -22.23 11.84 -6.56
CA GLN A 373 -22.99 12.18 -7.76
C GLN A 373 -22.19 11.89 -9.04
N ILE A 374 -20.89 12.13 -9.01
CA ILE A 374 -19.99 11.77 -10.11
C ILE A 374 -19.94 10.24 -10.26
N ASP A 375 -19.77 9.52 -9.14
CA ASP A 375 -19.75 8.06 -9.13
C ASP A 375 -21.07 7.49 -9.71
N ALA A 376 -22.22 8.02 -9.30
CA ALA A 376 -23.54 7.62 -9.82
C ALA A 376 -23.68 7.89 -11.32
N THR A 377 -23.15 9.00 -11.83
CA THR A 377 -23.14 9.32 -13.27
C THR A 377 -22.31 8.33 -14.07
N MET A 378 -21.13 7.95 -13.55
CA MET A 378 -20.28 6.92 -14.16
C MET A 378 -21.00 5.55 -14.17
N ASP A 379 -21.65 5.19 -13.05
CA ASP A 379 -22.43 3.94 -12.96
C ASP A 379 -23.59 3.91 -13.95
N GLU A 380 -24.32 5.02 -14.13
CA GLU A 380 -25.38 5.13 -15.13
C GLU A 380 -24.84 4.96 -16.56
N ALA A 381 -23.68 5.54 -16.86
CA ALA A 381 -23.02 5.38 -18.15
C ALA A 381 -22.65 3.91 -18.41
N LEU A 382 -22.12 3.20 -17.41
CA LEU A 382 -21.80 1.77 -17.52
C LEU A 382 -23.05 0.93 -17.76
N VAL A 383 -24.16 1.21 -17.06
CA VAL A 383 -25.44 0.51 -17.26
C VAL A 383 -25.96 0.70 -18.70
N ARG A 384 -25.75 1.86 -19.29
CA ARG A 384 -26.12 2.13 -20.70
C ARG A 384 -25.20 1.37 -21.65
N LEU A 385 -23.90 1.38 -21.43
CA LEU A 385 -22.92 0.66 -22.25
C LEU A 385 -23.15 -0.86 -22.21
N VAL A 386 -23.46 -1.45 -21.04
CA VAL A 386 -23.81 -2.88 -20.95
C VAL A 386 -25.03 -3.25 -21.79
N LYS A 387 -25.99 -2.32 -21.93
CA LYS A 387 -27.20 -2.51 -22.77
C LYS A 387 -26.97 -2.17 -24.22
N PHE A 388 -25.81 -1.67 -24.62
CA PHE A 388 -25.56 -1.21 -25.98
C PHE A 388 -25.62 -2.39 -26.94
N PRO A 389 -26.59 -2.41 -27.90
CA PRO A 389 -26.72 -3.52 -28.82
C PRO A 389 -25.67 -3.45 -29.92
N ARG A 390 -25.22 -4.59 -30.36
CA ARG A 390 -24.48 -4.69 -31.62
C ARG A 390 -25.45 -4.52 -32.78
N GLU A 391 -25.39 -3.40 -33.47
CA GLU A 391 -26.01 -3.32 -34.80
C GLU A 391 -25.20 -4.18 -35.76
N LEU A 392 -25.71 -5.33 -36.10
CA LEU A 392 -25.20 -6.08 -37.25
C LEU A 392 -25.55 -5.24 -38.48
N HIS A 393 -24.58 -4.52 -39.03
CA HIS A 393 -24.67 -4.05 -40.38
C HIS A 393 -24.71 -5.32 -41.25
N GLU A 394 -25.92 -5.70 -41.70
CA GLU A 394 -26.06 -6.65 -42.81
C GLU A 394 -25.40 -5.99 -44.04
N GLU A 395 -24.26 -6.53 -44.50
CA GLU A 395 -23.67 -6.23 -45.79
C GLU A 395 -24.48 -6.88 -46.91
#